data_b126f5f4bb10a3a0fdfefe30f14383bc
#
_entry.id   b126f5f4bb10a3a0fdfefe30f14383bc
#
_cell.length_a   1.000
_cell.length_b   1.000
_cell.length_c   1.000
_cell.angle_alpha   90.00
_cell.angle_beta   90.00
_cell.angle_gamma   90.00
#
_symmetry.space_group_name_H-M   'P 1'
#
loop_
_entity.id
_entity.type
_entity.pdbx_description
1 polymer ?
#
loop_
_entity_poly.entity_id
_entity_poly.type
_entity_poly.pdbx_seq_one_letter_code
_entity_poly.pdbx_strand_id
1 'polypeptide(L)'
;MVAASAFAADNPPAPSAPPPATLPREWVDPATGHRVIRLSDAAGSNALYFHQNSYTPEGDKLIFNAPAGIMAVDLTTLGTGEPKLDLVVPGATATEMAWQTRDVYFTRGAGGRRGGAGRRGGASDAATPPAPGAAATPAPVTPAAAAGFFAANLDTHAVRPIANVRGTELNCDETFSVTTGNATDPTGRVQQPAPRVMVPQRERMFGDKIKAGIPLTPDEEYAATKEDGLSARIPNQASMAFTFTNLKTGAPLTTGYQYAWLNHLQFSPTDPNLLLYCHEGTWHEVDRVWVIRTDGTGQRLLHARTMDMEIAGHEFWSHDGSTVWFDLQLPRSKDFWLGGVNVTTGKETRYHLERDWWGVHFNISRDGKLFASDGGDPTQVAFAQDGQWINLLRPQADGTMTREKLVNLAMHNYVTGRGGVEPNVTFTPDGKWVVFTGNFEGAKQVYAVEVAKAK
;
A
#
# COMPACT_ATOMS: atom_id res chain seq x y z
N MET A 1 -19.21 -10.57 53.23
CA MET A 1 -20.02 -10.66 52.00
C MET A 1 -19.36 -9.81 50.94
N VAL A 2 -18.65 -10.44 50.04
CA VAL A 2 -17.99 -9.79 48.92
C VAL A 2 -18.87 -10.10 47.70
N ALA A 3 -19.42 -9.05 47.08
CA ALA A 3 -20.26 -9.18 45.91
C ALA A 3 -19.33 -9.44 44.69
N ALA A 4 -19.48 -10.56 44.05
CA ALA A 4 -18.86 -10.90 42.80
C ALA A 4 -19.63 -10.17 41.67
N SER A 5 -18.99 -9.20 41.04
CA SER A 5 -19.50 -8.60 39.80
C SER A 5 -19.27 -9.58 38.66
N ALA A 6 -20.34 -10.12 38.11
CA ALA A 6 -20.32 -10.90 36.90
C ALA A 6 -19.98 -9.98 35.72
N PHE A 7 -18.85 -10.18 35.05
CA PHE A 7 -18.58 -9.62 33.75
C PHE A 7 -19.53 -10.25 32.72
N ALA A 8 -20.37 -9.46 32.12
CA ALA A 8 -21.17 -9.89 30.97
C ALA A 8 -20.20 -10.24 29.81
N ALA A 9 -20.34 -11.47 29.31
CA ALA A 9 -19.64 -11.89 28.11
C ALA A 9 -20.18 -11.04 26.92
N ASP A 10 -19.33 -10.24 26.33
CA ASP A 10 -19.65 -9.55 25.08
C ASP A 10 -19.94 -10.60 24.00
N ASN A 11 -21.19 -10.68 23.58
CA ASN A 11 -21.57 -11.46 22.42
C ASN A 11 -20.85 -10.88 21.18
N PRO A 12 -20.30 -11.72 20.29
CA PRO A 12 -19.77 -11.25 19.03
C PRO A 12 -20.87 -10.48 18.27
N PRO A 13 -20.54 -9.40 17.55
CA PRO A 13 -21.54 -8.66 16.78
C PRO A 13 -22.26 -9.61 15.83
N ALA A 14 -23.58 -9.47 15.76
CA ALA A 14 -24.42 -10.27 14.87
C ALA A 14 -23.88 -10.17 13.44
N PRO A 15 -23.89 -11.26 12.64
CA PRO A 15 -23.47 -11.22 11.26
C PRO A 15 -24.25 -10.13 10.54
N SER A 16 -23.53 -9.21 9.89
CA SER A 16 -24.14 -8.15 9.07
C SER A 16 -25.07 -8.76 8.04
N ALA A 17 -26.23 -8.12 7.81
CA ALA A 17 -27.15 -8.54 6.76
C ALA A 17 -26.38 -8.66 5.42
N PRO A 18 -26.71 -9.66 4.58
CA PRO A 18 -26.07 -9.80 3.28
C PRO A 18 -26.26 -8.49 2.51
N PRO A 19 -25.23 -8.04 1.78
CA PRO A 19 -25.31 -6.82 0.98
C PRO A 19 -26.49 -6.92 0.00
N PRO A 20 -27.14 -5.81 -0.32
CA PRO A 20 -28.18 -5.81 -1.35
C PRO A 20 -27.60 -6.38 -2.65
N ALA A 21 -28.40 -7.17 -3.38
CA ALA A 21 -27.98 -7.94 -4.55
C ALA A 21 -27.29 -7.09 -5.64
N THR A 22 -27.53 -5.80 -5.68
CA THR A 22 -26.84 -4.81 -6.54
C THR A 22 -26.93 -3.43 -5.89
N LEU A 23 -25.78 -2.79 -5.63
CA LEU A 23 -25.75 -1.37 -5.29
C LEU A 23 -25.90 -0.51 -6.55
N PRO A 24 -26.55 0.65 -6.47
CA PRO A 24 -26.48 1.62 -7.56
C PRO A 24 -25.03 2.03 -7.81
N ARG A 25 -24.73 2.51 -9.00
CA ARG A 25 -23.38 2.98 -9.32
C ARG A 25 -22.93 4.13 -8.43
N GLU A 26 -23.89 4.96 -8.03
CA GLU A 26 -23.72 6.09 -7.14
C GLU A 26 -24.76 6.03 -6.01
N TRP A 27 -24.30 6.29 -4.77
CA TRP A 27 -25.18 6.38 -3.61
C TRP A 27 -24.63 7.35 -2.57
N VAL A 28 -25.46 7.76 -1.64
CA VAL A 28 -25.03 8.49 -0.43
C VAL A 28 -24.93 7.49 0.70
N ASP A 29 -23.76 7.41 1.35
CA ASP A 29 -23.58 6.56 2.52
C ASP A 29 -24.51 7.03 3.63
N PRO A 30 -25.44 6.18 4.11
CA PRO A 30 -26.47 6.61 5.07
C PRO A 30 -25.92 6.95 6.44
N ALA A 31 -24.74 6.46 6.81
CA ALA A 31 -24.12 6.72 8.08
C ALA A 31 -23.33 8.04 8.11
N THR A 32 -22.82 8.47 6.96
CA THR A 32 -21.89 9.60 6.88
C THR A 32 -22.42 10.79 6.10
N GLY A 33 -23.34 10.55 5.15
CA GLY A 33 -23.86 11.56 4.23
C GLY A 33 -22.93 11.91 3.08
N HIS A 34 -21.84 11.16 2.88
CA HIS A 34 -20.94 11.36 1.76
C HIS A 34 -21.39 10.55 0.54
N ARG A 35 -21.21 11.12 -0.64
CA ARG A 35 -21.50 10.47 -1.91
C ARG A 35 -20.41 9.49 -2.28
N VAL A 36 -20.77 8.28 -2.68
CA VAL A 36 -19.88 7.22 -3.14
C VAL A 36 -20.19 6.89 -4.59
N ILE A 37 -19.18 6.76 -5.43
CA ILE A 37 -19.30 6.39 -6.85
C ILE A 37 -18.44 5.16 -7.11
N ARG A 38 -19.00 4.13 -7.77
CA ARG A 38 -18.22 3.04 -8.33
C ARG A 38 -17.59 3.46 -9.66
N LEU A 39 -16.27 3.45 -9.72
CA LEU A 39 -15.48 3.88 -10.89
C LEU A 39 -15.28 2.76 -11.90
N SER A 40 -15.21 1.50 -11.47
CA SER A 40 -14.98 0.35 -12.36
C SER A 40 -16.27 -0.37 -12.71
N ASP A 41 -16.30 -1.06 -13.87
CA ASP A 41 -17.41 -1.91 -14.30
C ASP A 41 -17.14 -3.40 -14.09
N ALA A 42 -15.88 -3.80 -14.15
CA ALA A 42 -15.49 -5.20 -14.09
C ALA A 42 -15.14 -5.65 -12.67
N ALA A 43 -15.77 -6.74 -12.22
CA ALA A 43 -15.41 -7.43 -10.99
C ALA A 43 -13.94 -7.87 -11.04
N GLY A 44 -13.20 -7.66 -9.94
CA GLY A 44 -11.75 -7.92 -9.87
C GLY A 44 -10.88 -6.69 -10.18
N SER A 45 -11.48 -5.52 -10.42
CA SER A 45 -10.74 -4.27 -10.55
C SER A 45 -10.17 -3.80 -9.20
N ASN A 46 -8.99 -3.17 -9.22
CA ASN A 46 -8.36 -2.61 -8.02
C ASN A 46 -7.55 -1.35 -8.34
N ALA A 47 -7.56 -0.40 -7.43
CA ALA A 47 -6.65 0.75 -7.42
C ALA A 47 -5.19 0.30 -7.34
N LEU A 48 -4.26 1.15 -7.67
CA LEU A 48 -2.83 0.92 -7.41
C LEU A 48 -2.57 0.96 -5.90
N TYR A 49 -1.38 0.55 -5.50
CA TYR A 49 -0.99 0.59 -4.10
C TYR A 49 -0.90 2.05 -3.64
N PHE A 50 -1.27 2.35 -2.41
CA PHE A 50 -1.56 3.69 -1.89
C PHE A 50 -0.46 4.74 -2.10
N HIS A 51 0.80 4.36 -2.26
CA HIS A 51 1.93 5.27 -2.50
C HIS A 51 2.35 5.36 -3.97
N GLN A 52 1.79 4.52 -4.86
CA GLN A 52 2.08 4.57 -6.29
C GLN A 52 1.31 5.71 -6.96
N ASN A 53 1.97 6.45 -7.85
CA ASN A 53 1.28 7.49 -8.61
C ASN A 53 0.23 6.89 -9.56
N SER A 54 -1.04 7.21 -9.33
CA SER A 54 -2.18 6.73 -10.13
C SER A 54 -2.77 7.80 -11.04
N TYR A 55 -2.24 9.02 -11.01
CA TYR A 55 -2.85 10.18 -11.64
C TYR A 55 -1.97 10.80 -12.71
N THR A 56 -2.59 11.30 -13.77
CA THR A 56 -1.90 12.15 -14.75
C THR A 56 -1.32 13.40 -14.09
N PRO A 57 -0.24 13.98 -14.65
CA PRO A 57 0.33 15.23 -14.13
C PRO A 57 -0.70 16.36 -14.01
N GLU A 58 -1.63 16.48 -14.96
CA GLU A 58 -2.72 17.45 -14.97
C GLU A 58 -3.82 17.13 -13.95
N GLY A 59 -3.89 15.88 -13.50
CA GLY A 59 -4.88 15.41 -12.53
C GLY A 59 -6.27 15.17 -13.12
N ASP A 60 -6.38 15.04 -14.44
CA ASP A 60 -7.64 14.84 -15.16
C ASP A 60 -8.03 13.37 -15.31
N LYS A 61 -7.07 12.44 -15.19
CA LYS A 61 -7.32 11.00 -15.29
C LYS A 61 -6.70 10.23 -14.12
N LEU A 62 -7.36 9.15 -13.73
CA LEU A 62 -6.88 8.11 -12.81
C LEU A 62 -6.71 6.81 -13.59
N ILE A 63 -5.65 6.05 -13.32
CA ILE A 63 -5.50 4.67 -13.78
C ILE A 63 -5.79 3.68 -12.67
N PHE A 64 -6.28 2.49 -13.06
CA PHE A 64 -6.46 1.34 -12.19
C PHE A 64 -6.33 0.03 -12.97
N ASN A 65 -6.15 -1.07 -12.26
CA ASN A 65 -6.07 -2.39 -12.85
C ASN A 65 -7.43 -3.07 -12.90
N ALA A 66 -7.77 -3.68 -14.03
CA ALA A 66 -8.96 -4.49 -14.23
C ALA A 66 -8.60 -5.83 -14.88
N PRO A 67 -9.50 -6.85 -14.89
CA PRO A 67 -9.25 -8.10 -15.59
C PRO A 67 -8.96 -7.93 -17.08
N ALA A 68 -9.55 -6.91 -17.72
CA ALA A 68 -9.30 -6.58 -19.12
C ALA A 68 -7.91 -5.98 -19.37
N GLY A 69 -7.28 -5.37 -18.36
CA GLY A 69 -6.00 -4.70 -18.48
C GLY A 69 -5.96 -3.40 -17.67
N ILE A 70 -5.13 -2.46 -18.15
CA ILE A 70 -4.99 -1.13 -17.55
C ILE A 70 -6.14 -0.26 -18.03
N MET A 71 -6.92 0.26 -17.08
CA MET A 71 -8.04 1.17 -17.32
C MET A 71 -7.66 2.59 -16.91
N ALA A 72 -8.21 3.56 -17.61
CA ALA A 72 -8.24 4.96 -17.17
C ALA A 72 -9.69 5.42 -16.95
N VAL A 73 -9.89 6.32 -15.99
CA VAL A 73 -11.16 7.02 -15.77
C VAL A 73 -10.93 8.53 -15.83
N ASP A 74 -11.83 9.22 -16.53
CA ASP A 74 -11.84 10.69 -16.64
C ASP A 74 -12.41 11.28 -15.34
N LEU A 75 -11.55 11.94 -14.57
CA LEU A 75 -11.90 12.56 -13.28
C LEU A 75 -12.74 13.84 -13.45
N THR A 76 -12.69 14.49 -14.60
CA THR A 76 -13.46 15.72 -14.86
C THR A 76 -14.97 15.47 -14.90
N THR A 77 -15.37 14.21 -15.07
CA THR A 77 -16.77 13.79 -15.12
C THR A 77 -17.30 13.25 -13.79
N LEU A 78 -16.44 13.12 -12.76
CA LEU A 78 -16.88 12.59 -11.46
C LEU A 78 -17.97 13.48 -10.84
N GLY A 79 -19.05 12.82 -10.43
CA GLY A 79 -20.20 13.47 -9.80
C GLY A 79 -21.08 14.29 -10.73
N THR A 80 -20.82 14.31 -12.03
CA THR A 80 -21.65 15.00 -13.03
C THR A 80 -22.33 14.06 -14.01
N GLY A 81 -22.06 12.76 -13.93
CA GLY A 81 -22.61 11.74 -14.80
C GLY A 81 -21.88 10.41 -14.65
N GLU A 82 -22.12 9.51 -15.61
CA GLU A 82 -21.40 8.22 -15.64
C GLU A 82 -19.90 8.42 -15.83
N PRO A 83 -19.04 7.74 -15.02
CA PRO A 83 -17.60 7.76 -15.22
C PRO A 83 -17.22 7.28 -16.62
N LYS A 84 -16.43 8.07 -17.34
CA LYS A 84 -15.92 7.67 -18.66
C LYS A 84 -14.70 6.80 -18.48
N LEU A 85 -14.81 5.54 -18.89
CA LEU A 85 -13.77 4.54 -18.81
C LEU A 85 -13.09 4.32 -20.16
N ASP A 86 -11.79 4.07 -20.13
CA ASP A 86 -11.00 3.78 -21.31
C ASP A 86 -10.05 2.59 -21.02
N LEU A 87 -10.00 1.61 -21.95
CA LEU A 87 -9.06 0.49 -21.88
C LEU A 87 -7.76 0.88 -22.58
N VAL A 88 -6.79 1.33 -21.81
CA VAL A 88 -5.52 1.85 -22.33
C VAL A 88 -4.59 0.74 -22.82
N VAL A 89 -4.40 -0.32 -22.02
CA VAL A 89 -3.51 -1.44 -22.38
C VAL A 89 -4.18 -2.77 -22.06
N PRO A 90 -4.67 -3.49 -23.06
CA PRO A 90 -5.27 -4.81 -22.85
C PRO A 90 -4.28 -5.83 -22.26
N GLY A 91 -4.73 -6.61 -21.28
CA GLY A 91 -3.99 -7.73 -20.69
C GLY A 91 -2.72 -7.35 -19.93
N ALA A 92 -2.53 -6.07 -19.58
CA ALA A 92 -1.39 -5.58 -18.80
C ALA A 92 -1.81 -5.18 -17.39
N THR A 93 -0.81 -5.05 -16.51
CA THR A 93 -0.97 -4.54 -15.15
C THR A 93 -0.07 -3.32 -15.00
N ALA A 94 -0.65 -2.18 -14.60
CA ALA A 94 0.08 -0.94 -14.38
C ALA A 94 1.03 -1.07 -13.19
N THR A 95 2.19 -0.42 -13.29
CA THR A 95 3.08 -0.17 -12.17
C THR A 95 2.74 1.18 -11.54
N GLU A 96 2.81 2.24 -12.34
CA GLU A 96 2.43 3.61 -11.93
C GLU A 96 2.29 4.53 -13.14
N MET A 97 1.76 5.72 -12.92
CA MET A 97 1.79 6.82 -13.90
C MET A 97 3.13 7.55 -13.87
N ALA A 98 3.57 8.00 -15.03
CA ALA A 98 4.68 8.93 -15.13
C ALA A 98 4.38 10.26 -14.43
N TRP A 99 5.42 10.87 -13.84
CA TRP A 99 5.26 12.13 -13.10
C TRP A 99 5.18 13.38 -14.00
N GLN A 100 5.72 13.29 -15.22
CA GLN A 100 5.86 14.45 -16.13
C GLN A 100 5.13 14.25 -17.46
N THR A 101 4.77 13.02 -17.79
CA THR A 101 4.10 12.69 -19.04
C THR A 101 2.78 11.98 -18.78
N ARG A 102 1.96 11.85 -19.82
CA ARG A 102 0.68 11.12 -19.74
C ARG A 102 0.85 9.63 -20.05
N ASP A 103 1.99 9.06 -19.66
CA ASP A 103 2.32 7.67 -19.89
C ASP A 103 2.06 6.83 -18.62
N VAL A 104 1.51 5.63 -18.80
CA VAL A 104 1.44 4.61 -17.74
C VAL A 104 2.56 3.60 -17.95
N TYR A 105 3.29 3.28 -16.88
CA TYR A 105 4.33 2.25 -16.89
C TYR A 105 3.73 0.87 -16.59
N PHE A 106 4.24 -0.16 -17.28
CA PHE A 106 3.81 -1.53 -17.09
C PHE A 106 4.84 -2.55 -17.58
N THR A 107 4.70 -3.80 -17.13
CA THR A 107 5.52 -4.92 -17.59
C THR A 107 4.74 -5.85 -18.48
N ARG A 108 5.39 -6.43 -19.50
CA ARG A 108 4.90 -7.56 -20.31
C ARG A 108 5.88 -8.72 -20.25
N GLY A 109 5.39 -9.96 -20.34
CA GLY A 109 6.21 -11.16 -20.47
C GLY A 109 5.83 -12.28 -19.51
N ALA A 110 6.28 -13.50 -19.84
CA ALA A 110 6.02 -14.69 -19.06
C ALA A 110 6.63 -14.59 -17.67
N GLY A 111 5.78 -14.57 -16.64
CA GLY A 111 6.22 -14.79 -15.27
C GLY A 111 6.94 -13.64 -14.60
N GLY A 112 6.55 -12.39 -14.87
CA GLY A 112 6.98 -11.27 -14.04
C GLY A 112 6.58 -11.55 -12.59
N ARG A 113 7.56 -11.93 -11.73
CA ARG A 113 7.39 -11.91 -10.30
C ARG A 113 6.99 -10.46 -9.98
N ARG A 114 5.76 -10.28 -9.54
CA ARG A 114 5.29 -8.99 -9.03
C ARG A 114 6.27 -8.56 -7.94
N GLY A 115 7.14 -7.63 -8.25
CA GLY A 115 7.81 -6.77 -7.29
C GLY A 115 6.78 -5.80 -6.77
N GLY A 116 5.73 -6.29 -6.15
CA GLY A 116 4.79 -5.52 -5.36
C GLY A 116 5.27 -5.62 -3.94
N ALA A 117 5.69 -4.53 -3.36
CA ALA A 117 5.73 -4.36 -1.93
C ALA A 117 4.37 -4.84 -1.39
N GLY A 118 4.36 -5.91 -0.60
CA GLY A 118 3.18 -6.31 0.16
C GLY A 118 2.51 -7.64 -0.15
N ARG A 119 3.03 -8.54 -1.01
CA ARG A 119 2.43 -9.88 -1.15
C ARG A 119 3.44 -11.02 -1.09
N ARG A 120 3.78 -11.46 0.11
CA ARG A 120 4.13 -12.86 0.40
C ARG A 120 3.46 -13.31 1.69
N GLY A 121 2.27 -13.81 1.55
CA GLY A 121 1.50 -14.46 2.60
C GLY A 121 0.14 -14.92 2.10
N GLY A 122 0.07 -15.61 0.97
CA GLY A 122 -1.12 -16.26 0.48
C GLY A 122 -0.74 -17.59 -0.13
N ALA A 123 -1.26 -18.69 0.42
CA ALA A 123 -1.18 -20.01 -0.16
C ALA A 123 -1.74 -19.98 -1.59
N SER A 124 -1.08 -20.70 -2.48
CA SER A 124 -1.56 -20.95 -3.84
C SER A 124 -2.99 -21.49 -3.79
N ASP A 125 -3.93 -20.77 -4.38
CA ASP A 125 -5.23 -21.33 -4.75
C ASP A 125 -4.98 -22.44 -5.78
N ALA A 126 -5.20 -23.66 -5.34
CA ALA A 126 -5.26 -24.81 -6.24
C ALA A 126 -6.48 -24.63 -7.13
N ALA A 127 -6.24 -24.32 -8.39
CA ALA A 127 -7.28 -24.27 -9.41
C ALA A 127 -7.94 -25.65 -9.54
N THR A 128 -9.24 -25.69 -9.32
CA THR A 128 -10.09 -26.85 -9.64
C THR A 128 -10.01 -27.09 -11.16
N PRO A 129 -9.71 -28.29 -11.65
CA PRO A 129 -9.66 -28.57 -13.08
C PRO A 129 -11.06 -28.45 -13.70
N PRO A 130 -11.20 -27.83 -14.88
CA PRO A 130 -12.49 -27.77 -15.59
C PRO A 130 -12.89 -29.15 -16.11
N ALA A 131 -14.21 -29.41 -16.11
CA ALA A 131 -14.82 -30.62 -16.67
C ALA A 131 -14.52 -30.74 -18.14
N PRO A 132 -14.36 -31.98 -18.69
CA PRO A 132 -14.06 -32.21 -20.09
C PRO A 132 -15.29 -32.05 -20.97
N GLY A 133 -15.22 -31.21 -21.99
CA GLY A 133 -16.18 -31.21 -23.09
C GLY A 133 -16.54 -29.83 -23.64
N ALA A 134 -15.73 -29.34 -24.58
CA ALA A 134 -16.12 -28.63 -25.79
C ALA A 134 -14.85 -28.17 -26.52
N ALA A 135 -14.63 -28.64 -27.72
CA ALA A 135 -13.53 -28.22 -28.59
C ALA A 135 -13.76 -26.76 -29.00
N ALA A 136 -12.96 -25.86 -28.44
CA ALA A 136 -12.90 -24.44 -28.86
C ALA A 136 -11.96 -24.34 -30.07
N THR A 137 -12.42 -23.69 -31.11
CA THR A 137 -11.61 -23.28 -32.28
C THR A 137 -10.46 -22.41 -31.83
N PRO A 138 -9.21 -22.64 -32.24
CA PRO A 138 -8.09 -21.80 -31.80
C PRO A 138 -8.25 -20.40 -32.39
N ALA A 139 -8.30 -19.41 -31.48
CA ALA A 139 -8.19 -17.98 -31.82
C ALA A 139 -6.81 -17.72 -32.48
N PRO A 140 -6.68 -16.73 -33.37
CA PRO A 140 -5.42 -16.41 -34.04
C PRO A 140 -4.37 -16.08 -33.00
N VAL A 141 -3.25 -16.80 -33.03
CA VAL A 141 -2.10 -16.57 -32.12
C VAL A 141 -1.46 -15.27 -32.51
N THR A 142 -1.76 -14.19 -31.76
CA THR A 142 -0.98 -12.98 -31.81
C THR A 142 0.45 -13.29 -31.36
N PRO A 143 1.51 -12.81 -32.03
CA PRO A 143 2.88 -13.05 -31.59
C PRO A 143 3.04 -12.68 -30.11
N ALA A 144 3.65 -13.56 -29.32
CA ALA A 144 3.92 -13.28 -27.92
C ALA A 144 4.68 -11.95 -27.84
N ALA A 145 4.07 -10.95 -27.17
CA ALA A 145 4.72 -9.66 -26.99
C ALA A 145 6.05 -9.86 -26.25
N ALA A 146 7.11 -9.23 -26.74
CA ALA A 146 8.44 -9.31 -26.12
C ALA A 146 8.36 -8.97 -24.62
N ALA A 147 9.04 -9.74 -23.79
CA ALA A 147 9.16 -9.45 -22.37
C ALA A 147 9.92 -8.14 -22.16
N GLY A 148 9.47 -7.26 -21.24
CA GLY A 148 10.14 -5.99 -20.98
C GLY A 148 9.31 -5.02 -20.17
N PHE A 149 9.85 -3.81 -20.03
CA PHE A 149 9.21 -2.67 -19.40
C PHE A 149 8.78 -1.66 -20.46
N PHE A 150 7.58 -1.15 -20.33
CA PHE A 150 6.92 -0.35 -21.35
C PHE A 150 6.23 0.87 -20.75
N ALA A 151 6.05 1.90 -21.58
CA ALA A 151 5.11 2.98 -21.32
C ALA A 151 4.01 2.97 -22.39
N ALA A 152 2.80 3.34 -22.00
CA ALA A 152 1.69 3.60 -22.91
C ALA A 152 1.10 4.97 -22.64
N ASN A 153 0.95 5.77 -23.69
CA ASN A 153 0.32 7.08 -23.57
C ASN A 153 -1.20 6.94 -23.40
N LEU A 154 -1.78 7.60 -22.39
CA LEU A 154 -3.20 7.48 -22.06
C LEU A 154 -4.16 8.02 -23.12
N ASP A 155 -3.73 8.93 -23.97
CA ASP A 155 -4.62 9.58 -24.94
C ASP A 155 -4.55 8.91 -26.33
N THR A 156 -3.37 8.42 -26.69
CA THR A 156 -3.14 7.82 -28.02
C THR A 156 -3.07 6.30 -27.98
N HIS A 157 -2.96 5.69 -26.81
CA HIS A 157 -2.68 4.27 -26.56
C HIS A 157 -1.38 3.78 -27.21
N ALA A 158 -0.52 4.69 -27.64
CA ALA A 158 0.77 4.35 -28.24
C ALA A 158 1.69 3.72 -27.18
N VAL A 159 2.13 2.49 -27.45
CA VAL A 159 3.04 1.74 -26.56
C VAL A 159 4.46 1.87 -27.05
N ARG A 160 5.38 2.20 -26.14
CA ARG A 160 6.83 2.23 -26.40
C ARG A 160 7.58 1.39 -25.37
N PRO A 161 8.65 0.68 -25.74
CA PRO A 161 9.54 0.05 -24.78
C PRO A 161 10.37 1.11 -24.06
N ILE A 162 10.66 0.90 -22.78
CA ILE A 162 11.66 1.67 -22.04
C ILE A 162 12.92 0.81 -21.94
N ALA A 163 13.97 1.26 -22.59
CA ALA A 163 15.24 0.56 -22.63
C ALA A 163 15.98 0.66 -21.28
N ASN A 164 16.84 -0.32 -21.02
CA ASN A 164 17.76 -0.36 -19.88
C ASN A 164 17.12 -0.42 -18.50
N VAL A 165 15.80 -0.55 -18.38
CA VAL A 165 15.11 -0.66 -17.10
C VAL A 165 15.48 -1.98 -16.42
N ARG A 166 15.89 -1.88 -15.15
CA ARG A 166 16.07 -3.00 -14.23
C ARG A 166 15.16 -2.77 -13.02
N GLY A 167 14.24 -3.69 -12.76
CA GLY A 167 13.19 -3.50 -11.76
C GLY A 167 11.95 -2.80 -12.33
N THR A 168 11.15 -2.21 -11.47
CA THR A 168 9.88 -1.57 -11.85
C THR A 168 9.77 -0.13 -11.35
N GLU A 169 10.75 0.34 -10.61
CA GLU A 169 10.75 1.67 -10.02
C GLU A 169 11.57 2.63 -10.89
N LEU A 170 10.93 3.69 -11.38
CA LEU A 170 11.56 4.79 -12.09
C LEU A 170 11.49 6.07 -11.27
N ASN A 171 12.52 6.90 -11.41
CA ASN A 171 12.51 8.22 -10.79
C ASN A 171 11.65 9.23 -11.58
N CYS A 172 11.30 10.35 -10.94
CA CYS A 172 10.29 11.29 -11.43
C CYS A 172 10.66 12.00 -12.75
N ASP A 173 11.92 11.93 -13.21
CA ASP A 173 12.38 12.50 -14.51
C ASP A 173 12.79 11.44 -15.54
N GLU A 174 12.52 10.16 -15.27
CA GLU A 174 12.83 9.01 -16.13
C GLU A 174 14.33 8.88 -16.48
N THR A 175 15.23 9.28 -15.59
CA THR A 175 16.69 9.16 -15.83
C THR A 175 17.30 7.91 -15.21
N PHE A 176 16.68 7.36 -14.14
CA PHE A 176 17.14 6.16 -13.45
C PHE A 176 16.01 5.17 -13.19
N SER A 177 16.37 3.90 -13.23
CA SER A 177 15.61 2.84 -12.59
C SER A 177 16.41 2.23 -11.44
N VAL A 178 15.73 1.59 -10.48
CA VAL A 178 16.37 0.93 -9.36
C VAL A 178 15.83 -0.49 -9.17
N THR A 179 16.71 -1.38 -8.73
CA THR A 179 16.38 -2.70 -8.20
C THR A 179 17.25 -3.02 -7.00
N THR A 180 16.83 -3.98 -6.19
CA THR A 180 17.62 -4.53 -5.08
C THR A 180 17.97 -5.98 -5.35
N GLY A 181 19.07 -6.43 -4.78
CA GLY A 181 19.49 -7.82 -4.89
C GLY A 181 20.62 -8.16 -3.91
N ASN A 182 20.90 -9.46 -3.76
CA ASN A 182 22.03 -9.90 -2.98
C ASN A 182 23.33 -9.43 -3.65
N ALA A 183 24.18 -8.79 -2.86
CA ALA A 183 25.46 -8.29 -3.33
C ALA A 183 26.47 -8.25 -2.17
N THR A 184 27.73 -8.59 -2.45
CA THR A 184 28.80 -8.49 -1.47
C THR A 184 29.45 -7.11 -1.56
N ASP A 185 29.59 -6.43 -0.42
CA ASP A 185 30.33 -5.17 -0.36
C ASP A 185 31.79 -5.39 -0.75
N PRO A 186 32.28 -4.83 -1.86
CA PRO A 186 33.66 -5.01 -2.30
C PRO A 186 34.69 -4.34 -1.38
N THR A 187 34.23 -3.43 -0.52
CA THR A 187 35.13 -2.75 0.45
C THR A 187 35.27 -3.52 1.76
N GLY A 188 34.42 -4.50 2.03
CA GLY A 188 34.38 -5.27 3.27
C GLY A 188 33.97 -4.44 4.50
N ARG A 189 33.42 -3.23 4.32
CA ARG A 189 33.01 -2.36 5.44
C ARG A 189 31.68 -2.80 6.04
N VAL A 190 30.80 -3.37 5.23
CA VAL A 190 29.50 -3.84 5.69
C VAL A 190 29.66 -5.23 6.31
N GLN A 191 29.48 -5.30 7.61
CA GLN A 191 29.67 -6.51 8.40
C GLN A 191 28.34 -7.19 8.69
N GLN A 192 28.32 -8.52 8.67
CA GLN A 192 27.15 -9.28 9.09
C GLN A 192 26.87 -9.00 10.58
N PRO A 193 25.63 -8.65 10.94
CA PRO A 193 25.28 -8.46 12.35
C PRO A 193 25.48 -9.76 13.14
N ALA A 194 25.75 -9.63 14.44
CA ALA A 194 25.83 -10.79 15.32
C ALA A 194 24.50 -11.58 15.31
N PRO A 195 24.56 -12.91 15.41
CA PRO A 195 23.36 -13.74 15.48
C PRO A 195 22.44 -13.29 16.63
N ARG A 196 21.16 -13.14 16.35
CA ARG A 196 20.14 -12.81 17.36
C ARG A 196 19.48 -14.10 17.87
N VAL A 197 19.19 -14.13 19.17
CA VAL A 197 18.27 -15.13 19.73
C VAL A 197 16.85 -14.71 19.33
N MET A 198 16.20 -15.54 18.54
CA MET A 198 14.82 -15.28 18.12
C MET A 198 13.86 -15.70 19.20
N VAL A 199 13.02 -14.77 19.65
CA VAL A 199 11.90 -15.04 20.56
C VAL A 199 10.64 -15.25 19.70
N PRO A 200 9.83 -16.28 19.96
CA PRO A 200 8.58 -16.47 19.24
C PRO A 200 7.69 -15.23 19.32
N GLN A 201 7.19 -14.78 18.18
CA GLN A 201 6.41 -13.55 18.11
C GLN A 201 5.08 -13.65 18.89
N ARG A 202 4.57 -14.87 19.03
CA ARG A 202 3.43 -15.16 19.89
C ARG A 202 3.68 -14.72 21.35
N GLU A 203 4.89 -14.97 21.87
CA GLU A 203 5.27 -14.58 23.23
C GLU A 203 5.55 -13.07 23.32
N ARG A 204 6.21 -12.49 22.32
CA ARG A 204 6.51 -11.06 22.32
C ARG A 204 5.25 -10.20 22.22
N MET A 205 4.35 -10.55 21.32
CA MET A 205 3.14 -9.74 21.04
C MET A 205 2.05 -9.95 22.09
N PHE A 206 1.90 -11.17 22.62
CA PHE A 206 0.75 -11.57 23.42
C PHE A 206 1.15 -12.22 24.76
N GLY A 207 2.37 -12.02 25.21
CA GLY A 207 2.90 -12.65 26.44
C GLY A 207 2.06 -12.41 27.70
N ASP A 208 1.44 -11.24 27.83
CA ASP A 208 0.57 -10.92 28.98
C ASP A 208 -0.72 -11.76 28.98
N LYS A 209 -1.34 -11.96 27.80
CA LYS A 209 -2.49 -12.85 27.65
C LYS A 209 -2.13 -14.30 27.98
N ILE A 210 -0.97 -14.76 27.46
CA ILE A 210 -0.48 -16.12 27.68
C ILE A 210 -0.25 -16.37 29.18
N LYS A 211 0.43 -15.44 29.86
CA LYS A 211 0.66 -15.52 31.32
C LYS A 211 -0.62 -15.50 32.13
N ALA A 212 -1.63 -14.76 31.66
CA ALA A 212 -2.95 -14.72 32.29
C ALA A 212 -3.83 -15.93 31.95
N GLY A 213 -3.37 -16.87 31.13
CA GLY A 213 -4.15 -18.03 30.69
C GLY A 213 -5.29 -17.69 29.73
N ILE A 214 -5.25 -16.51 29.09
CA ILE A 214 -6.25 -16.06 28.13
C ILE A 214 -5.87 -16.61 26.75
N PRO A 215 -6.74 -17.39 26.09
CA PRO A 215 -6.47 -17.91 24.76
C PRO A 215 -6.38 -16.78 23.73
N LEU A 216 -5.49 -16.93 22.74
CA LEU A 216 -5.43 -16.02 21.61
C LEU A 216 -6.60 -16.30 20.64
N THR A 217 -7.07 -15.24 19.98
CA THR A 217 -8.02 -15.36 18.88
C THR A 217 -7.34 -15.91 17.63
N PRO A 218 -8.08 -16.48 16.67
CA PRO A 218 -7.51 -16.91 15.38
C PRO A 218 -6.74 -15.81 14.64
N ASP A 219 -7.18 -14.56 14.75
CA ASP A 219 -6.51 -13.42 14.11
C ASP A 219 -5.20 -13.05 14.82
N GLU A 220 -5.15 -13.15 16.16
CA GLU A 220 -3.92 -12.95 16.92
C GLU A 220 -2.88 -14.05 16.65
N GLU A 221 -3.31 -15.32 16.56
CA GLU A 221 -2.42 -16.43 16.14
C GLU A 221 -1.91 -16.24 14.71
N TYR A 222 -2.76 -15.79 13.78
CA TYR A 222 -2.35 -15.47 12.43
C TYR A 222 -1.33 -14.31 12.39
N ALA A 223 -1.58 -13.23 13.15
CA ALA A 223 -0.66 -12.09 13.23
C ALA A 223 0.71 -12.50 13.77
N ALA A 224 0.74 -13.32 14.83
CA ALA A 224 1.99 -13.85 15.38
C ALA A 224 2.75 -14.72 14.37
N THR A 225 2.05 -15.63 13.68
CA THR A 225 2.65 -16.50 12.65
C THR A 225 3.21 -15.69 11.47
N LYS A 226 2.54 -14.61 11.06
CA LYS A 226 3.02 -13.70 10.03
C LYS A 226 4.34 -13.04 10.45
N GLU A 227 4.42 -12.54 11.67
CA GLU A 227 5.64 -11.92 12.21
C GLU A 227 6.76 -12.94 12.43
N ASP A 228 6.47 -14.17 12.89
CA ASP A 228 7.47 -15.25 12.96
C ASP A 228 8.08 -15.53 11.59
N GLY A 229 7.26 -15.51 10.53
CA GLY A 229 7.73 -15.67 9.14
C GLY A 229 8.68 -14.54 8.69
N LEU A 230 8.48 -13.32 9.18
CA LEU A 230 9.40 -12.19 8.94
C LEU A 230 10.67 -12.33 9.79
N SER A 231 10.52 -12.64 11.07
CA SER A 231 11.63 -12.83 12.01
C SER A 231 12.59 -13.92 11.57
N ALA A 232 12.09 -15.04 11.06
CA ALA A 232 12.91 -16.16 10.58
C ALA A 232 13.86 -15.80 9.43
N ARG A 233 13.64 -14.68 8.76
CA ARG A 233 14.52 -14.20 7.68
C ARG A 233 15.68 -13.37 8.20
N ILE A 234 15.58 -12.73 9.36
CA ILE A 234 16.58 -11.82 9.90
C ILE A 234 17.95 -12.50 10.12
N PRO A 235 18.04 -13.69 10.75
CA PRO A 235 19.33 -14.37 10.96
C PRO A 235 20.02 -14.82 9.68
N ASN A 236 19.23 -15.02 8.61
CA ASN A 236 19.71 -15.54 7.32
C ASN A 236 19.78 -14.43 6.26
N GLN A 237 19.78 -13.16 6.67
CA GLN A 237 19.89 -12.05 5.72
C GLN A 237 21.24 -12.11 5.01
N ALA A 238 21.18 -12.13 3.68
CA ALA A 238 22.34 -11.85 2.86
C ALA A 238 22.60 -10.33 2.84
N SER A 239 23.85 -9.94 2.57
CA SER A 239 24.11 -8.56 2.19
C SER A 239 23.36 -8.24 0.90
N MET A 240 22.60 -7.14 0.90
CA MET A 240 21.87 -6.62 -0.25
C MET A 240 22.41 -5.24 -0.63
N ALA A 241 22.17 -4.85 -1.88
CA ALA A 241 22.51 -3.52 -2.39
C ALA A 241 21.45 -3.04 -3.37
N PHE A 242 21.48 -1.75 -3.66
CA PHE A 242 20.76 -1.15 -4.77
C PHE A 242 21.58 -1.22 -6.04
N THR A 243 20.93 -1.44 -7.17
CA THR A 243 21.49 -1.21 -8.50
C THR A 243 20.67 -0.14 -9.18
N PHE A 244 21.22 1.07 -9.22
CA PHE A 244 20.68 2.17 -10.01
C PHE A 244 21.18 2.03 -11.45
N THR A 245 20.28 2.12 -12.43
CA THR A 245 20.63 2.01 -13.84
C THR A 245 20.28 3.31 -14.54
N ASN A 246 21.25 3.97 -15.14
CA ASN A 246 21.02 5.15 -15.98
C ASN A 246 20.30 4.70 -17.25
N LEU A 247 19.09 5.20 -17.51
CA LEU A 247 18.24 4.75 -18.61
C LEU A 247 18.80 5.17 -19.99
N LYS A 248 19.53 6.29 -20.06
CA LYS A 248 20.12 6.76 -21.30
C LYS A 248 21.32 5.92 -21.74
N THR A 249 22.18 5.53 -20.80
CA THR A 249 23.45 4.85 -21.12
C THR A 249 23.40 3.35 -20.86
N GLY A 250 22.46 2.87 -20.06
CA GLY A 250 22.41 1.51 -19.56
C GLY A 250 23.47 1.20 -18.47
N ALA A 251 24.24 2.20 -18.04
CA ALA A 251 25.30 2.01 -17.05
C ALA A 251 24.70 1.74 -15.66
N PRO A 252 24.97 0.60 -15.01
CA PRO A 252 24.54 0.32 -13.65
C PRO A 252 25.55 0.85 -12.64
N LEU A 253 25.04 1.29 -11.47
CA LEU A 253 25.82 1.55 -10.27
C LEU A 253 25.25 0.70 -9.14
N THR A 254 26.02 -0.24 -8.63
CA THR A 254 25.65 -1.03 -7.45
C THR A 254 26.28 -0.40 -6.21
N THR A 255 25.45 -0.02 -5.25
CA THR A 255 25.85 0.75 -4.06
C THR A 255 24.88 0.55 -2.89
N GLY A 256 25.15 1.18 -1.74
CA GLY A 256 24.27 1.12 -0.57
C GLY A 256 24.17 -0.26 0.05
N TYR A 257 25.29 -0.98 0.13
CA TYR A 257 25.37 -2.34 0.68
C TYR A 257 24.94 -2.37 2.14
N GLN A 258 24.07 -3.34 2.51
CA GLN A 258 23.55 -3.50 3.85
C GLN A 258 23.17 -4.95 4.13
N TYR A 259 23.36 -5.42 5.37
CA TYR A 259 22.74 -6.66 5.85
C TYR A 259 21.31 -6.36 6.31
N ALA A 260 20.41 -6.19 5.35
CA ALA A 260 19.01 -5.90 5.56
C ALA A 260 18.21 -6.38 4.35
N TRP A 261 16.95 -6.67 4.53
CA TRP A 261 16.04 -6.93 3.42
C TRP A 261 15.50 -5.59 2.90
N LEU A 262 16.04 -5.13 1.77
CA LEU A 262 15.70 -3.85 1.15
C LEU A 262 14.41 -3.99 0.33
N ASN A 263 13.40 -3.21 0.67
CA ASN A 263 12.07 -3.28 0.06
C ASN A 263 11.38 -1.90 0.02
N HIS A 264 10.14 -1.82 -0.49
CA HIS A 264 9.31 -0.61 -0.55
C HIS A 264 10.04 0.59 -1.18
N LEU A 265 10.62 0.37 -2.35
CA LEU A 265 11.36 1.40 -3.08
C LEU A 265 10.40 2.47 -3.61
N GLN A 266 10.67 3.74 -3.30
CA GLN A 266 9.87 4.88 -3.76
C GLN A 266 10.81 6.05 -4.05
N PHE A 267 10.93 6.46 -5.31
CA PHE A 267 11.64 7.70 -5.58
C PHE A 267 10.87 8.91 -5.05
N SER A 268 11.59 9.96 -4.66
CA SER A 268 10.96 11.23 -4.33
C SER A 268 10.20 11.77 -5.55
N PRO A 269 9.00 12.35 -5.36
CA PRO A 269 8.23 12.94 -6.45
C PRO A 269 8.86 14.21 -7.03
N THR A 270 9.85 14.80 -6.35
CA THR A 270 10.44 16.10 -6.71
C THR A 270 11.96 16.11 -6.79
N ASP A 271 12.67 15.17 -6.11
CA ASP A 271 14.12 15.00 -6.25
C ASP A 271 14.42 13.67 -6.95
N PRO A 272 14.75 13.68 -8.26
CA PRO A 272 14.98 12.45 -9.02
C PRO A 272 16.17 11.62 -8.51
N ASN A 273 17.00 12.19 -7.65
CA ASN A 273 18.17 11.52 -7.08
C ASN A 273 17.95 10.98 -5.66
N LEU A 274 16.74 11.06 -5.11
CA LEU A 274 16.46 10.61 -3.75
C LEU A 274 15.48 9.44 -3.75
N LEU A 275 15.87 8.33 -3.13
CA LEU A 275 15.08 7.11 -2.97
C LEU A 275 14.73 6.90 -1.50
N LEU A 276 13.45 6.73 -1.19
CA LEU A 276 12.93 6.18 0.05
C LEU A 276 12.90 4.65 -0.06
N TYR A 277 13.25 3.95 0.99
CA TYR A 277 13.18 2.50 1.07
C TYR A 277 13.00 2.03 2.51
N CYS A 278 12.57 0.79 2.68
CA CYS A 278 12.49 0.21 4.01
C CYS A 278 13.48 -0.94 4.22
N HIS A 279 13.88 -1.13 5.48
CA HIS A 279 14.34 -2.42 5.96
C HIS A 279 13.13 -3.27 6.31
N GLU A 280 12.84 -4.26 5.48
CA GLU A 280 11.75 -5.18 5.76
C GLU A 280 12.17 -6.18 6.83
N GLY A 281 11.21 -6.63 7.64
CA GLY A 281 11.44 -7.57 8.73
C GLY A 281 10.30 -7.54 9.73
N THR A 282 10.52 -8.07 10.91
CA THR A 282 9.60 -7.92 12.03
C THR A 282 9.52 -6.45 12.41
N TRP A 283 8.36 -5.83 12.28
CA TRP A 283 8.20 -4.38 12.32
C TRP A 283 8.70 -3.72 13.60
N HIS A 284 8.59 -4.40 14.74
CA HIS A 284 9.10 -3.92 16.03
C HIS A 284 10.55 -4.35 16.34
N GLU A 285 11.26 -4.93 15.38
CA GLU A 285 12.66 -5.37 15.53
C GLU A 285 13.61 -4.69 14.56
N VAL A 286 13.10 -3.97 13.55
CA VAL A 286 13.89 -3.28 12.53
C VAL A 286 13.57 -1.79 12.47
N ASP A 287 14.59 -0.96 12.24
CA ASP A 287 14.42 0.44 11.89
C ASP A 287 14.11 0.54 10.40
N ARG A 288 12.89 0.95 10.05
CA ARG A 288 12.36 0.73 8.71
C ARG A 288 12.62 1.85 7.71
N VAL A 289 12.54 3.11 8.12
CA VAL A 289 12.34 4.26 7.22
C VAL A 289 13.68 4.89 6.86
N TRP A 290 14.16 4.67 5.63
CA TRP A 290 15.48 5.07 5.16
C TRP A 290 15.43 5.82 3.84
N VAL A 291 16.43 6.65 3.59
CA VAL A 291 16.67 7.27 2.27
C VAL A 291 18.11 7.07 1.82
N ILE A 292 18.32 7.11 0.50
CA ILE A 292 19.62 7.07 -0.16
C ILE A 292 19.56 7.85 -1.48
N ARG A 293 20.68 8.42 -1.92
CA ARG A 293 20.77 9.05 -3.24
C ARG A 293 21.19 8.04 -4.31
N THR A 294 20.87 8.33 -5.57
CA THR A 294 21.18 7.46 -6.72
C THR A 294 22.66 7.22 -6.94
N ASP A 295 23.54 8.10 -6.42
CA ASP A 295 25.00 7.93 -6.43
C ASP A 295 25.53 7.12 -5.22
N GLY A 296 24.64 6.66 -4.34
CA GLY A 296 25.00 5.90 -3.13
C GLY A 296 25.38 6.76 -1.94
N THR A 297 25.37 8.07 -2.07
CA THR A 297 25.62 8.99 -0.96
C THR A 297 24.36 9.27 -0.15
N GLY A 298 24.48 9.94 0.99
CA GLY A 298 23.35 10.41 1.78
C GLY A 298 22.44 9.32 2.36
N GLN A 299 22.94 8.08 2.44
CA GLN A 299 22.23 7.00 3.10
C GLN A 299 22.02 7.35 4.57
N ARG A 300 20.77 7.38 5.02
CA ARG A 300 20.45 7.66 6.42
C ARG A 300 19.10 7.12 6.83
N LEU A 301 19.01 6.77 8.10
CA LEU A 301 17.78 6.46 8.80
C LEU A 301 16.99 7.77 9.02
N LEU A 302 15.72 7.79 8.66
CA LEU A 302 14.84 8.93 8.91
C LEU A 302 14.16 8.85 10.29
N HIS A 303 13.82 7.64 10.71
CA HIS A 303 13.18 7.41 12.01
C HIS A 303 13.80 6.21 12.72
N ALA A 304 14.45 6.46 13.86
CA ALA A 304 14.98 5.43 14.75
C ALA A 304 13.96 5.07 15.82
N ARG A 305 13.73 3.78 16.04
CA ARG A 305 12.88 3.34 17.15
C ARG A 305 13.46 3.79 18.49
N THR A 306 12.60 4.29 19.35
CA THR A 306 12.95 4.87 20.66
C THR A 306 12.60 3.95 21.83
N MET A 307 11.80 2.90 21.59
CA MET A 307 11.35 1.97 22.61
C MET A 307 11.15 0.56 22.07
N ASP A 308 11.07 -0.43 22.97
CA ASP A 308 10.69 -1.79 22.60
C ASP A 308 9.25 -1.83 22.08
N MET A 309 8.98 -2.73 21.12
CA MET A 309 7.70 -2.86 20.43
C MET A 309 7.23 -1.60 19.67
N GLU A 310 8.10 -0.63 19.44
CA GLU A 310 7.80 0.46 18.52
C GLU A 310 7.79 -0.05 17.09
N ILE A 311 6.80 0.38 16.30
CA ILE A 311 6.75 0.14 14.86
C ILE A 311 6.57 1.44 14.09
N ALA A 312 7.23 1.52 12.93
CA ALA A 312 6.95 2.48 11.87
C ALA A 312 6.73 1.69 10.58
N GLY A 313 5.76 2.06 9.76
CA GLY A 313 5.46 1.33 8.53
C GLY A 313 4.62 2.11 7.54
N HIS A 314 4.29 1.47 6.41
CA HIS A 314 3.48 2.07 5.34
C HIS A 314 3.95 3.50 4.99
N GLU A 315 5.28 3.64 4.82
CA GLU A 315 5.94 4.90 4.51
C GLU A 315 5.56 5.42 3.12
N PHE A 316 5.37 6.75 3.01
CA PHE A 316 5.03 7.42 1.75
C PHE A 316 5.51 8.87 1.74
N TRP A 317 5.68 9.42 0.53
CA TRP A 317 6.06 10.81 0.33
C TRP A 317 4.88 11.78 0.43
N SER A 318 5.13 12.98 0.99
CA SER A 318 4.31 14.15 0.65
C SER A 318 4.52 14.52 -0.82
N HIS A 319 3.50 15.08 -1.48
CA HIS A 319 3.56 15.42 -2.90
C HIS A 319 4.66 16.45 -3.25
N ASP A 320 5.03 17.30 -2.31
CA ASP A 320 6.13 18.26 -2.44
C ASP A 320 7.53 17.66 -2.20
N GLY A 321 7.60 16.37 -1.88
CA GLY A 321 8.84 15.64 -1.59
C GLY A 321 9.56 16.09 -0.30
N SER A 322 8.95 16.94 0.50
CA SER A 322 9.60 17.49 1.70
C SER A 322 9.57 16.55 2.90
N THR A 323 8.55 15.70 3.00
CA THR A 323 8.26 14.89 4.19
C THR A 323 7.96 13.45 3.80
N VAL A 324 8.54 12.52 4.54
CA VAL A 324 8.15 11.10 4.54
C VAL A 324 7.21 10.87 5.71
N TRP A 325 6.01 10.39 5.42
CA TRP A 325 4.98 10.03 6.39
C TRP A 325 4.92 8.52 6.59
N PHE A 326 4.49 8.07 7.76
CA PHE A 326 4.35 6.65 8.11
C PHE A 326 3.38 6.46 9.28
N ASP A 327 2.77 5.28 9.38
CA ASP A 327 2.08 4.88 10.60
C ASP A 327 3.12 4.56 11.68
N LEU A 328 2.88 5.08 12.89
CA LEU A 328 3.80 4.96 14.02
C LEU A 328 3.04 4.48 15.24
N GLN A 329 3.51 3.41 15.89
CA GLN A 329 2.91 2.90 17.13
C GLN A 329 3.93 2.86 18.26
N LEU A 330 3.58 3.40 19.40
CA LEU A 330 4.44 3.66 20.56
C LEU A 330 3.80 3.20 21.88
N PRO A 331 3.79 1.89 22.20
CA PRO A 331 4.24 0.75 21.42
C PRO A 331 3.14 0.14 20.53
N ARG A 332 3.50 -0.87 19.73
CA ARG A 332 2.63 -1.65 18.84
C ARG A 332 1.31 -2.03 19.52
N SER A 333 0.20 -1.77 18.83
CA SER A 333 -1.17 -2.08 19.26
C SER A 333 -1.64 -1.40 20.57
N LYS A 334 -0.93 -0.38 21.04
CA LYS A 334 -1.27 0.35 22.27
C LYS A 334 -1.53 1.82 22.03
N ASP A 335 -0.65 2.48 21.30
CA ASP A 335 -0.72 3.91 21.02
C ASP A 335 -0.33 4.19 19.58
N PHE A 336 -1.11 4.99 18.86
CA PHE A 336 -0.98 5.16 17.42
C PHE A 336 -0.89 6.61 17.00
N TRP A 337 0.07 6.90 16.13
CA TRP A 337 0.37 8.21 15.61
C TRP A 337 0.52 8.16 14.08
N LEU A 338 0.13 9.21 13.42
CA LEU A 338 0.62 9.49 12.07
C LEU A 338 1.92 10.29 12.23
N GLY A 339 3.04 9.66 11.93
CA GLY A 339 4.38 10.23 12.01
C GLY A 339 4.86 10.79 10.68
N GLY A 340 5.67 11.83 10.73
CA GLY A 340 6.31 12.38 9.54
C GLY A 340 7.68 12.95 9.86
N VAL A 341 8.63 12.81 8.93
CA VAL A 341 9.98 13.38 9.03
C VAL A 341 10.29 14.22 7.81
N ASN A 342 10.62 15.49 8.02
CA ASN A 342 11.12 16.34 6.95
C ASN A 342 12.52 15.88 6.53
N VAL A 343 12.67 15.51 5.27
CA VAL A 343 13.90 14.88 4.77
C VAL A 343 15.10 15.81 4.70
N THR A 344 14.90 17.11 4.73
CA THR A 344 15.99 18.09 4.71
C THR A 344 16.42 18.48 6.11
N THR A 345 15.46 18.76 6.98
CA THR A 345 15.74 19.31 8.33
C THR A 345 15.80 18.24 9.42
N GLY A 346 15.28 17.03 9.17
CA GLY A 346 15.10 15.97 10.16
C GLY A 346 14.00 16.29 11.20
N LYS A 347 13.23 17.38 11.01
CA LYS A 347 12.15 17.72 11.93
C LYS A 347 11.05 16.67 11.88
N GLU A 348 10.73 16.11 13.04
CA GLU A 348 9.61 15.19 13.20
C GLU A 348 8.30 15.94 13.46
N THR A 349 7.22 15.39 12.95
CA THR A 349 5.83 15.80 13.22
C THR A 349 5.05 14.54 13.57
N ARG A 350 4.19 14.61 14.59
CA ARG A 350 3.37 13.47 15.05
C ARG A 350 1.97 13.94 15.35
N TYR A 351 0.97 13.22 14.85
CA TYR A 351 -0.45 13.45 15.15
C TYR A 351 -1.01 12.20 15.83
N HIS A 352 -1.47 12.34 17.08
CA HIS A 352 -2.10 11.24 17.81
C HIS A 352 -3.43 10.85 17.17
N LEU A 353 -3.67 9.53 17.05
CA LEU A 353 -4.92 8.96 16.54
C LEU A 353 -5.63 8.18 17.64
N GLU A 354 -6.85 8.59 17.96
CA GLU A 354 -7.71 7.87 18.89
C GLU A 354 -7.94 6.43 18.43
N ARG A 355 -8.22 5.51 19.37
CA ARG A 355 -8.27 4.07 19.11
C ARG A 355 -9.18 3.67 17.93
N ASP A 356 -10.30 4.33 17.75
CA ASP A 356 -11.25 4.08 16.67
C ASP A 356 -10.91 4.80 15.34
N TRP A 357 -9.77 5.53 15.29
CA TRP A 357 -9.27 6.22 14.08
C TRP A 357 -8.10 5.50 13.40
N TRP A 358 -7.62 4.44 14.00
CA TRP A 358 -6.48 3.72 13.48
C TRP A 358 -6.74 3.22 12.06
N GLY A 359 -5.73 3.31 11.22
CA GLY A 359 -5.76 2.90 9.82
C GLY A 359 -4.47 2.20 9.41
N VAL A 360 -4.48 1.52 8.29
CA VAL A 360 -3.31 0.81 7.75
C VAL A 360 -2.58 1.68 6.75
N HIS A 361 -3.27 2.11 5.70
CA HIS A 361 -2.70 2.98 4.69
C HIS A 361 -3.18 4.40 4.87
N PHE A 362 -2.27 5.32 4.68
CA PHE A 362 -2.54 6.75 4.73
C PHE A 362 -2.13 7.39 3.42
N ASN A 363 -2.80 8.46 3.04
CA ASN A 363 -2.45 9.28 1.91
C ASN A 363 -2.67 10.76 2.27
N ILE A 364 -1.91 11.66 1.64
CA ILE A 364 -1.99 13.10 1.90
C ILE A 364 -2.52 13.82 0.66
N SER A 365 -3.38 14.83 0.84
CA SER A 365 -3.83 15.69 -0.24
C SER A 365 -2.67 16.49 -0.86
N ARG A 366 -2.77 16.85 -2.14
CA ARG A 366 -1.68 17.59 -2.84
C ARG A 366 -1.29 18.90 -2.15
N ASP A 367 -2.22 19.57 -1.50
CA ASP A 367 -1.96 20.80 -0.74
C ASP A 367 -1.42 20.58 0.68
N GLY A 368 -1.24 19.31 1.08
CA GLY A 368 -0.68 18.91 2.38
C GLY A 368 -1.58 19.15 3.58
N LYS A 369 -2.87 19.47 3.39
CA LYS A 369 -3.76 19.87 4.49
C LYS A 369 -4.64 18.77 5.04
N LEU A 370 -4.84 17.70 4.28
CA LEU A 370 -5.74 16.61 4.63
C LEU A 370 -5.00 15.29 4.52
N PHE A 371 -5.35 14.35 5.40
CA PHE A 371 -5.00 12.94 5.22
C PHE A 371 -6.26 12.11 5.05
N ALA A 372 -6.16 11.05 4.27
CA ALA A 372 -7.12 9.97 4.23
C ALA A 372 -6.49 8.71 4.83
N SER A 373 -7.29 7.87 5.48
CA SER A 373 -6.85 6.54 5.90
C SER A 373 -7.91 5.50 5.63
N ASP A 374 -7.48 4.27 5.36
CA ASP A 374 -8.35 3.10 5.41
C ASP A 374 -8.31 2.48 6.81
N GLY A 375 -9.39 1.83 7.23
CA GLY A 375 -9.41 1.04 8.47
C GLY A 375 -8.51 -0.19 8.31
N GLY A 376 -8.04 -0.74 9.41
CA GLY A 376 -7.29 -1.98 9.41
C GLY A 376 -8.19 -3.22 9.48
N ASP A 377 -7.64 -4.39 9.28
CA ASP A 377 -8.30 -5.65 9.55
C ASP A 377 -7.82 -6.25 10.89
N PRO A 378 -8.54 -7.23 11.48
CA PRO A 378 -8.18 -7.82 12.77
C PRO A 378 -6.82 -8.53 12.79
N THR A 379 -6.24 -8.86 11.65
CA THR A 379 -4.94 -9.52 11.52
C THR A 379 -3.79 -8.53 11.51
N GLN A 380 -4.10 -7.24 11.47
CA GLN A 380 -3.14 -6.14 11.49
C GLN A 380 -3.21 -5.39 12.84
N VAL A 381 -2.25 -4.51 13.05
CA VAL A 381 -2.17 -3.73 14.29
C VAL A 381 -3.11 -2.53 14.30
N ALA A 382 -3.62 -2.13 13.14
CA ALA A 382 -4.55 -1.04 12.96
C ALA A 382 -5.94 -1.58 12.65
N PHE A 383 -6.87 -1.36 13.56
CA PHE A 383 -8.21 -1.94 13.50
C PHE A 383 -9.21 -1.05 14.25
N ALA A 384 -10.17 -0.49 13.55
CA ALA A 384 -11.21 0.34 14.16
C ALA A 384 -12.21 -0.53 14.95
N GLN A 385 -12.59 -0.07 16.15
CA GLN A 385 -13.48 -0.83 17.06
C GLN A 385 -14.92 -0.87 16.58
N ASP A 386 -15.43 0.20 15.97
CA ASP A 386 -16.82 0.37 15.55
C ASP A 386 -17.07 0.07 14.07
N GLY A 387 -16.21 -0.70 13.45
CA GLY A 387 -16.22 -1.03 12.04
C GLY A 387 -15.00 -0.46 11.31
N GLN A 388 -14.95 -0.71 10.03
CA GLN A 388 -13.87 -0.25 9.17
C GLN A 388 -14.35 0.93 8.35
N TRP A 389 -13.59 2.01 8.38
CA TRP A 389 -13.97 3.27 7.76
C TRP A 389 -12.87 3.77 6.83
N ILE A 390 -13.26 4.39 5.72
CA ILE A 390 -12.40 5.38 5.10
C ILE A 390 -12.57 6.65 5.91
N ASN A 391 -11.47 7.16 6.45
CA ASN A 391 -11.44 8.35 7.29
C ASN A 391 -10.82 9.52 6.54
N LEU A 392 -11.30 10.71 6.84
CA LEU A 392 -10.67 11.98 6.51
C LEU A 392 -10.13 12.60 7.80
N LEU A 393 -8.85 12.90 7.81
CA LEU A 393 -8.13 13.41 8.97
C LEU A 393 -7.64 14.84 8.66
N ARG A 394 -7.89 15.76 9.59
CA ARG A 394 -7.53 17.18 9.45
C ARG A 394 -6.57 17.61 10.56
N PRO A 395 -5.29 17.88 10.26
CA PRO A 395 -4.38 18.50 11.20
C PRO A 395 -4.90 19.87 11.67
N GLN A 396 -4.75 20.14 12.94
CA GLN A 396 -5.13 21.40 13.56
C GLN A 396 -3.88 22.23 13.90
N ALA A 397 -4.06 23.54 14.03
CA ALA A 397 -2.96 24.47 14.33
C ALA A 397 -2.29 24.23 15.70
N ASP A 398 -3.01 23.60 16.62
CA ASP A 398 -2.50 23.22 17.95
C ASP A 398 -1.73 21.89 17.97
N GLY A 399 -1.56 21.24 16.80
CA GLY A 399 -0.87 19.95 16.68
C GLY A 399 -1.77 18.73 16.91
N THR A 400 -3.06 18.93 17.13
CA THR A 400 -4.03 17.84 17.21
C THR A 400 -4.54 17.44 15.82
N MET A 401 -5.38 16.40 15.78
CA MET A 401 -6.03 15.89 14.57
C MET A 401 -7.54 15.81 14.83
N THR A 402 -8.34 16.07 13.80
CA THR A 402 -9.77 15.76 13.84
C THR A 402 -10.09 14.72 12.76
N ARG A 403 -11.11 13.88 13.00
CA ARG A 403 -11.55 12.84 12.08
C ARG A 403 -12.98 13.08 11.59
N GLU A 404 -13.19 12.81 10.33
CA GLU A 404 -14.51 12.63 9.71
C GLU A 404 -14.57 11.24 9.03
N LYS A 405 -15.64 10.48 9.26
CA LYS A 405 -15.90 9.21 8.58
C LYS A 405 -16.48 9.49 7.21
N LEU A 406 -15.89 8.90 6.15
CA LEU A 406 -16.35 9.11 4.77
C LEU A 406 -17.26 7.98 4.30
N VAL A 407 -16.88 6.72 4.48
CA VAL A 407 -17.68 5.57 4.07
C VAL A 407 -17.38 4.36 4.96
N ASN A 408 -18.44 3.58 5.25
CA ASN A 408 -18.36 2.39 6.08
C ASN A 408 -17.93 1.16 5.25
N LEU A 409 -16.76 0.61 5.55
CA LEU A 409 -16.23 -0.60 4.93
C LEU A 409 -16.70 -1.91 5.59
N ALA A 410 -17.48 -1.85 6.67
CA ALA A 410 -17.98 -3.05 7.35
C ALA A 410 -18.92 -3.90 6.47
N MET A 411 -19.40 -3.36 5.37
CA MET A 411 -20.21 -4.06 4.36
C MET A 411 -19.41 -5.07 3.53
N HIS A 412 -18.06 -5.06 3.58
CA HIS A 412 -17.22 -5.92 2.78
C HIS A 412 -16.24 -6.75 3.63
N ASN A 413 -15.75 -7.86 3.08
CA ASN A 413 -14.72 -8.66 3.71
C ASN A 413 -13.36 -7.98 3.58
N TYR A 414 -12.87 -7.42 4.67
CA TYR A 414 -11.62 -6.66 4.73
C TYR A 414 -10.42 -7.48 5.25
N VAL A 415 -10.57 -8.76 5.48
CA VAL A 415 -9.50 -9.60 6.05
C VAL A 415 -8.47 -9.91 4.99
N THR A 416 -7.27 -9.30 5.08
CA THR A 416 -6.14 -9.61 4.21
C THR A 416 -5.62 -11.03 4.44
N GLY A 417 -5.02 -11.63 3.43
CA GLY A 417 -4.52 -13.00 3.49
C GLY A 417 -5.60 -14.10 3.40
N ARG A 418 -6.89 -13.73 3.40
CA ARG A 418 -8.04 -14.65 3.24
C ARG A 418 -8.95 -14.28 2.08
N GLY A 419 -8.38 -13.70 1.01
CA GLY A 419 -9.14 -13.17 -0.13
C GLY A 419 -9.78 -11.80 0.13
N GLY A 420 -9.38 -11.14 1.21
CA GLY A 420 -9.85 -9.80 1.58
C GLY A 420 -9.30 -8.68 0.69
N VAL A 421 -9.68 -7.46 1.01
CA VAL A 421 -9.37 -6.25 0.24
C VAL A 421 -8.55 -5.29 1.08
N GLU A 422 -7.45 -4.79 0.50
CA GLU A 422 -6.75 -3.62 1.00
C GLU A 422 -7.27 -2.40 0.22
N PRO A 423 -7.92 -1.42 0.85
CA PRO A 423 -8.52 -0.30 0.15
C PRO A 423 -7.52 0.58 -0.59
N ASN A 424 -6.32 0.80 -0.04
CA ASN A 424 -5.27 1.61 -0.68
C ASN A 424 -5.76 3.01 -1.06
N VAL A 425 -6.11 3.79 -0.04
CA VAL A 425 -6.70 5.12 -0.23
C VAL A 425 -5.75 6.11 -0.91
N THR A 426 -6.28 6.89 -1.87
CA THR A 426 -5.56 8.01 -2.48
C THR A 426 -6.51 9.18 -2.74
N PHE A 427 -6.03 10.43 -2.52
CA PHE A 427 -6.81 11.60 -2.92
C PHE A 427 -6.76 11.81 -4.43
N THR A 428 -7.87 12.26 -5.03
CA THR A 428 -7.78 12.88 -6.35
C THR A 428 -6.95 14.16 -6.27
N PRO A 429 -6.27 14.54 -7.37
CA PRO A 429 -5.38 15.71 -7.37
C PRO A 429 -6.03 17.03 -6.96
N ASP A 430 -7.33 17.18 -7.18
CA ASP A 430 -8.12 18.34 -6.77
C ASP A 430 -8.61 18.26 -5.30
N GLY A 431 -8.31 17.16 -4.61
CA GLY A 431 -8.67 16.93 -3.21
C GLY A 431 -10.16 16.71 -2.93
N LYS A 432 -10.99 16.56 -3.97
CA LYS A 432 -12.44 16.42 -3.80
C LYS A 432 -12.92 15.02 -3.50
N TRP A 433 -12.14 14.02 -3.89
CA TRP A 433 -12.49 12.63 -3.73
C TRP A 433 -11.36 11.84 -3.08
N VAL A 434 -11.71 10.78 -2.37
CA VAL A 434 -10.78 9.73 -1.94
C VAL A 434 -11.14 8.47 -2.72
N VAL A 435 -10.18 7.96 -3.50
CA VAL A 435 -10.30 6.72 -4.29
C VAL A 435 -9.82 5.55 -3.44
N PHE A 436 -10.50 4.41 -3.57
CA PHE A 436 -10.16 3.19 -2.83
C PHE A 436 -10.68 1.93 -3.53
N THR A 437 -10.15 0.78 -3.15
CA THR A 437 -10.67 -0.53 -3.54
C THR A 437 -11.64 -1.04 -2.46
N GLY A 438 -12.82 -1.49 -2.85
CA GLY A 438 -13.80 -2.12 -1.97
C GLY A 438 -14.40 -3.37 -2.60
N ASN A 439 -15.19 -4.14 -1.85
CA ASN A 439 -15.92 -5.31 -2.38
C ASN A 439 -17.38 -5.35 -1.89
N PHE A 440 -18.04 -4.20 -1.86
CA PHE A 440 -19.43 -4.06 -1.39
C PHE A 440 -20.41 -5.02 -2.07
N GLU A 441 -20.12 -5.44 -3.31
CA GLU A 441 -20.91 -6.38 -4.09
C GLU A 441 -20.27 -7.79 -4.16
N GLY A 442 -19.37 -8.12 -3.21
CA GLY A 442 -18.71 -9.43 -3.12
C GLY A 442 -17.42 -9.57 -3.94
N ALA A 443 -17.19 -8.71 -4.93
CA ALA A 443 -15.97 -8.69 -5.73
C ALA A 443 -15.27 -7.33 -5.63
N LYS A 444 -13.95 -7.33 -5.83
CA LYS A 444 -13.15 -6.09 -5.82
C LYS A 444 -13.59 -5.17 -6.94
N GLN A 445 -13.78 -3.91 -6.59
CA GLN A 445 -14.09 -2.81 -7.50
C GLN A 445 -13.38 -1.55 -7.01
N VAL A 446 -13.21 -0.57 -7.89
CA VAL A 446 -12.65 0.74 -7.56
C VAL A 446 -13.78 1.73 -7.32
N TYR A 447 -13.71 2.45 -6.21
CA TYR A 447 -14.70 3.44 -5.77
C TYR A 447 -14.02 4.78 -5.51
N ALA A 448 -14.82 5.84 -5.50
CA ALA A 448 -14.45 7.14 -4.98
C ALA A 448 -15.51 7.61 -4.00
N VAL A 449 -15.11 8.20 -2.87
CA VAL A 449 -16.00 8.88 -1.92
C VAL A 449 -15.70 10.37 -1.93
N GLU A 450 -16.76 11.19 -2.01
CA GLU A 450 -16.62 12.64 -2.03
C GLU A 450 -16.23 13.18 -0.64
N VAL A 451 -15.22 14.05 -0.60
CA VAL A 451 -14.75 14.69 0.64
C VAL A 451 -15.80 15.63 1.23
N ALA A 452 -16.57 16.30 0.39
CA ALA A 452 -17.73 17.08 0.82
C ALA A 452 -18.95 16.18 1.03
N LYS A 453 -19.81 16.54 2.00
CA LYS A 453 -21.10 15.85 2.16
C LYS A 453 -22.04 16.17 1.01
N ALA A 454 -22.86 15.19 0.65
CA ALA A 454 -23.96 15.42 -0.28
C ALA A 454 -24.88 16.50 0.28
N LYS A 455 -25.33 17.39 -0.63
CA LYS A 455 -26.26 18.47 -0.27
C LYS A 455 -27.69 17.97 -0.17
#